data_9f66059bc8c4534f47a3de68140d3487
#
_entry.id   9f66059bc8c4534f47a3de68140d3487
#
_cell.length_a   1.000
_cell.length_b   1.000
_cell.length_c   1.000
_cell.angle_alpha   90.00
_cell.angle_beta   90.00
_cell.angle_gamma   90.00
#
_symmetry.space_group_name_H-M   'P 1'
#
loop_
_entity.id
_entity.type
_entity.pdbx_description
1 polymer ?
#
loop_
_entity_poly.entity_id
_entity_poly.type
_entity_poly.pdbx_seq_one_letter_code
_entity_poly.pdbx_strand_id
1 'polypeptide(L)'
;MKTRGFIFIFFLAVISAAQLPAQSAAQLPAQDKSVTNFSLKSLQTYQYKTSPITIQKLALKNDLQTAYNVTFTSMNLTVSGSLRIPVKNRENIKGIIIMLRGHQRPDGYYTGKGTENPAKVYLELGWAVIAPDFLGYGSSSPTPAPSFMHQFYSTINAVELYNSLEQPNFQYSAAVAQADRIVFPAAFKKRVIWGHSNGGQVALHFLTIIQKPVTTVLWAPVCIAFPDSAGHYGRGAAWADQFKKDYTAADYSLFTYIDKIADGTRILLEQGDKDTSVPKAWTDAFSKAVDAENLRREKAGRGKIALRYEVYANANHNLNPYWKTVLPRDAAFWEAN
;
A
#
# COMPACT_ATOMS: atom_id res chain seq x y z
N MET A 1 -64.97 -18.05 2.39
CA MET A 1 -63.56 -17.81 2.75
C MET A 1 -62.78 -17.56 1.46
N LYS A 2 -62.41 -16.31 1.20
CA LYS A 2 -61.66 -15.90 -0.02
C LYS A 2 -60.21 -15.72 0.33
N THR A 3 -59.38 -16.62 -0.16
CA THR A 3 -57.91 -16.55 -0.07
C THR A 3 -57.37 -15.50 -1.04
N ARG A 4 -56.76 -14.43 -0.55
CA ARG A 4 -56.04 -13.43 -1.35
C ARG A 4 -54.59 -13.87 -1.53
N GLY A 5 -54.20 -14.23 -2.75
CA GLY A 5 -52.82 -14.46 -3.12
C GLY A 5 -52.09 -13.12 -3.25
N PHE A 6 -50.98 -12.96 -2.56
CA PHE A 6 -50.03 -11.87 -2.74
C PHE A 6 -49.04 -12.27 -3.84
N ILE A 7 -49.07 -11.49 -4.94
CA ILE A 7 -48.06 -11.59 -6.01
C ILE A 7 -46.92 -10.65 -5.61
N PHE A 8 -45.75 -11.23 -5.32
CA PHE A 8 -44.52 -10.47 -5.19
C PHE A 8 -43.94 -10.21 -6.59
N ILE A 9 -43.97 -8.95 -7.01
CA ILE A 9 -43.29 -8.50 -8.23
C ILE A 9 -41.86 -8.13 -7.85
N PHE A 10 -40.89 -8.98 -8.29
CA PHE A 10 -39.47 -8.63 -8.23
C PHE A 10 -39.16 -7.59 -9.29
N PHE A 11 -38.86 -6.37 -8.85
CA PHE A 11 -38.22 -5.37 -9.71
C PHE A 11 -36.74 -5.72 -9.80
N LEU A 12 -36.32 -6.25 -10.95
CA LEU A 12 -34.92 -6.27 -11.35
C LEU A 12 -34.50 -4.83 -11.69
N ALA A 13 -33.80 -4.16 -10.78
CA ALA A 13 -33.14 -2.91 -11.11
C ALA A 13 -31.92 -3.25 -11.97
N VAL A 14 -32.05 -3.08 -13.26
CA VAL A 14 -30.90 -3.04 -14.20
C VAL A 14 -30.11 -1.77 -13.87
N ILE A 15 -29.03 -1.90 -13.12
CA ILE A 15 -28.07 -0.81 -12.92
C ILE A 15 -27.32 -0.65 -14.23
N SER A 16 -27.78 0.30 -15.04
CA SER A 16 -27.06 0.83 -16.20
C SER A 16 -25.68 1.31 -15.70
N ALA A 17 -24.62 0.67 -16.19
CA ALA A 17 -23.27 1.18 -16.03
C ALA A 17 -23.20 2.54 -16.75
N ALA A 18 -23.31 3.63 -16.00
CA ALA A 18 -23.06 4.96 -16.51
C ALA A 18 -21.58 4.99 -16.95
N GLN A 19 -21.37 4.98 -18.27
CA GLN A 19 -20.08 5.29 -18.87
C GLN A 19 -19.68 6.70 -18.42
N LEU A 20 -18.64 6.77 -17.57
CA LEU A 20 -17.95 8.04 -17.32
C LEU A 20 -17.48 8.58 -18.67
N PRO A 21 -17.65 9.88 -18.95
CA PRO A 21 -17.15 10.47 -20.18
C PRO A 21 -15.65 10.17 -20.27
N ALA A 22 -15.23 9.60 -21.41
CA ALA A 22 -13.84 9.42 -21.74
C ALA A 22 -13.18 10.81 -21.66
N GLN A 23 -12.37 11.05 -20.62
CA GLN A 23 -11.52 12.23 -20.59
C GLN A 23 -10.67 12.16 -21.85
N SER A 24 -10.78 13.18 -22.70
CA SER A 24 -10.01 13.31 -23.93
C SER A 24 -8.57 12.91 -23.66
N ALA A 25 -8.01 12.07 -24.51
CA ALA A 25 -6.58 11.72 -24.49
C ALA A 25 -5.80 13.03 -24.74
N ALA A 26 -5.57 13.80 -23.66
CA ALA A 26 -4.69 14.93 -23.70
C ALA A 26 -3.32 14.37 -24.09
N GLN A 27 -2.80 14.79 -25.25
CA GLN A 27 -1.43 14.49 -25.66
C GLN A 27 -0.50 14.88 -24.51
N LEU A 28 0.25 13.88 -24.01
CA LEU A 28 1.30 14.15 -23.04
C LEU A 28 2.34 15.04 -23.73
N PRO A 29 2.74 16.19 -23.13
CA PRO A 29 3.80 17.00 -23.68
C PRO A 29 5.07 16.16 -23.74
N ALA A 30 5.81 16.25 -24.86
CA ALA A 30 7.07 15.54 -25.05
C ALA A 30 7.99 15.77 -23.85
N GLN A 31 8.37 14.70 -23.13
CA GLN A 31 9.31 14.68 -22.00
C GLN A 31 9.02 15.69 -20.88
N ASP A 32 7.84 15.64 -20.30
CA ASP A 32 7.56 16.41 -19.08
C ASP A 32 8.50 15.95 -17.94
N LYS A 33 9.35 16.87 -17.46
CA LYS A 33 10.28 16.62 -16.35
C LYS A 33 9.57 16.15 -15.09
N SER A 34 8.31 16.56 -14.86
CA SER A 34 7.50 16.08 -13.74
C SER A 34 7.21 14.58 -13.82
N VAL A 35 7.22 13.98 -15.00
CA VAL A 35 7.06 12.53 -15.20
C VAL A 35 8.40 11.81 -15.04
N THR A 36 9.47 12.30 -15.70
CA THR A 36 10.77 11.62 -15.66
C THR A 36 11.45 11.68 -14.29
N ASN A 37 11.28 12.76 -13.53
CA ASN A 37 11.86 12.92 -12.21
C ASN A 37 11.30 11.95 -11.16
N PHE A 38 10.13 11.35 -11.41
CA PHE A 38 9.46 10.40 -10.52
C PHE A 38 9.37 8.99 -11.08
N SER A 39 10.14 8.66 -12.15
CA SER A 39 10.31 7.28 -12.60
C SER A 39 11.01 6.43 -11.53
N LEU A 40 10.80 5.10 -11.53
CA LEU A 40 11.55 4.21 -10.61
C LEU A 40 13.06 4.37 -10.76
N LYS A 41 13.53 4.65 -11.98
CA LYS A 41 14.95 4.99 -12.24
C LYS A 41 15.39 6.20 -11.43
N SER A 42 14.66 7.30 -11.52
CA SER A 42 15.00 8.54 -10.81
C SER A 42 14.86 8.38 -9.29
N LEU A 43 13.89 7.57 -8.84
CA LEU A 43 13.69 7.26 -7.43
C LEU A 43 14.84 6.45 -6.80
N GLN A 44 15.69 5.77 -7.59
CA GLN A 44 16.88 5.10 -7.05
C GLN A 44 17.90 6.09 -6.46
N THR A 45 17.90 7.33 -6.91
CA THR A 45 18.83 8.37 -6.47
C THR A 45 18.14 9.57 -5.81
N TYR A 46 16.81 9.48 -5.61
CA TYR A 46 16.05 10.53 -4.94
C TYR A 46 16.54 10.72 -3.50
N GLN A 47 16.59 12.00 -3.05
CA GLN A 47 17.04 12.33 -1.69
C GLN A 47 15.86 12.24 -0.71
N TYR A 48 15.66 11.06 -0.15
CA TYR A 48 14.61 10.80 0.83
C TYR A 48 14.90 11.50 2.15
N LYS A 49 13.87 12.18 2.68
CA LYS A 49 13.96 12.94 3.93
C LYS A 49 13.23 12.20 5.05
N THR A 50 13.64 12.47 6.27
CA THR A 50 12.88 12.12 7.47
C THR A 50 12.17 13.35 8.01
N SER A 51 11.06 13.15 8.70
CA SER A 51 10.32 14.22 9.35
C SER A 51 9.71 13.75 10.68
N PRO A 52 9.43 14.67 11.61
CA PRO A 52 8.60 14.33 12.76
C PRO A 52 7.22 13.83 12.33
N ILE A 53 6.65 12.93 13.15
CA ILE A 53 5.28 12.47 13.00
C ILE A 53 4.44 13.22 14.03
N THR A 54 3.60 14.16 13.58
CA THR A 54 2.78 14.99 14.44
C THR A 54 1.44 14.31 14.70
N ILE A 55 1.15 14.08 15.97
CA ILE A 55 -0.14 13.59 16.46
C ILE A 55 -1.12 14.77 16.46
N GLN A 56 -2.08 14.77 15.54
CA GLN A 56 -2.98 15.90 15.31
C GLN A 56 -4.18 15.88 16.27
N LYS A 57 -4.79 14.73 16.45
CA LYS A 57 -5.94 14.53 17.34
C LYS A 57 -6.13 13.07 17.70
N LEU A 58 -6.75 12.83 18.86
CA LEU A 58 -7.30 11.53 19.20
C LEU A 58 -8.48 11.23 18.24
N ALA A 59 -8.44 10.08 17.58
CA ALA A 59 -9.48 9.61 16.67
C ALA A 59 -10.41 8.59 17.35
N LEU A 60 -9.84 7.70 18.17
CA LEU A 60 -10.57 6.65 18.89
C LEU A 60 -9.76 6.18 20.08
N LYS A 61 -10.45 5.92 21.21
CA LYS A 61 -9.86 5.25 22.39
C LYS A 61 -10.87 4.24 22.92
N ASN A 62 -10.46 2.98 22.98
CA ASN A 62 -11.27 1.88 23.52
C ASN A 62 -10.35 0.78 24.08
N ASP A 63 -10.91 -0.37 24.50
CA ASP A 63 -10.16 -1.48 25.12
C ASP A 63 -9.16 -2.16 24.18
N LEU A 64 -9.30 -1.98 22.87
CA LEU A 64 -8.40 -2.55 21.88
C LEU A 64 -7.25 -1.60 21.55
N GLN A 65 -7.54 -0.32 21.34
CA GLN A 65 -6.60 0.63 20.75
C GLN A 65 -6.76 2.07 21.25
N THR A 66 -5.65 2.79 21.20
CA THR A 66 -5.64 4.25 21.12
C THR A 66 -5.24 4.64 19.70
N ALA A 67 -6.12 5.29 18.97
CA ALA A 67 -5.90 5.68 17.57
C ALA A 67 -5.86 7.21 17.43
N TYR A 68 -4.93 7.68 16.63
CA TYR A 68 -4.71 9.10 16.36
C TYR A 68 -4.73 9.37 14.86
N ASN A 69 -5.19 10.55 14.50
CA ASN A 69 -4.85 11.12 13.21
C ASN A 69 -3.47 11.76 13.32
N VAL A 70 -2.61 11.47 12.37
CA VAL A 70 -1.24 11.97 12.32
C VAL A 70 -0.95 12.68 11.02
N THR A 71 0.11 13.50 11.01
CA THR A 71 0.70 14.05 9.80
C THR A 71 2.21 13.92 9.84
N PHE A 72 2.82 13.82 8.67
CA PHE A 72 4.25 13.91 8.47
C PHE A 72 4.54 14.66 7.16
N THR A 73 5.76 15.16 7.01
CA THR A 73 6.17 15.83 5.78
C THR A 73 6.83 14.82 4.84
N SER A 74 6.39 14.82 3.59
CA SER A 74 6.98 14.05 2.49
C SER A 74 6.95 14.87 1.21
N MET A 75 8.01 14.87 0.42
CA MET A 75 8.13 15.71 -0.78
C MET A 75 7.94 17.22 -0.50
N ASN A 76 8.22 17.70 0.71
CA ASN A 76 7.87 19.02 1.23
C ASN A 76 6.34 19.32 1.28
N LEU A 77 5.51 18.28 1.24
CA LEU A 77 4.06 18.33 1.35
C LEU A 77 3.60 17.63 2.64
N THR A 78 2.42 17.98 3.12
CA THR A 78 1.81 17.29 4.26
C THR A 78 1.16 16.01 3.80
N VAL A 79 1.48 14.90 4.48
CA VAL A 79 0.78 13.62 4.33
C VAL A 79 0.10 13.28 5.64
N SER A 80 -1.21 13.06 5.61
CA SER A 80 -1.97 12.59 6.77
C SER A 80 -2.01 11.07 6.85
N GLY A 81 -2.42 10.56 8.00
CA GLY A 81 -2.59 9.13 8.20
C GLY A 81 -3.19 8.79 9.56
N SER A 82 -3.42 7.51 9.80
CA SER A 82 -3.84 6.99 11.10
C SER A 82 -2.69 6.26 11.78
N LEU A 83 -2.50 6.52 13.08
CA LEU A 83 -1.61 5.76 13.95
C LEU A 83 -2.46 5.06 15.01
N ARG A 84 -2.31 3.74 15.13
CA ARG A 84 -3.08 2.90 16.04
C ARG A 84 -2.11 2.13 16.93
N ILE A 85 -2.30 2.26 18.23
CA ILE A 85 -1.45 1.62 19.25
C ILE A 85 -2.32 0.67 20.07
N PRO A 86 -1.91 -0.60 20.25
CA PRO A 86 -2.66 -1.54 21.07
C PRO A 86 -2.70 -1.07 22.54
N VAL A 87 -3.82 -1.28 23.21
CA VAL A 87 -3.95 -0.98 24.66
C VAL A 87 -3.29 -2.09 25.47
N LYS A 88 -3.55 -3.35 25.10
CA LYS A 88 -2.92 -4.50 25.77
C LYS A 88 -1.45 -4.62 25.37
N ASN A 89 -0.57 -4.90 26.34
CA ASN A 89 0.88 -5.08 26.14
C ASN A 89 1.56 -3.89 25.46
N ARG A 90 1.10 -2.67 25.73
CA ARG A 90 1.65 -1.44 25.13
C ARG A 90 3.15 -1.28 25.36
N GLU A 91 3.67 -1.70 26.51
CA GLU A 91 5.10 -1.70 26.85
C GLU A 91 5.90 -2.74 26.07
N ASN A 92 5.24 -3.73 25.48
CA ASN A 92 5.86 -4.83 24.74
C ASN A 92 5.35 -4.95 23.30
N ILE A 93 5.16 -3.80 22.63
CA ILE A 93 4.77 -3.77 21.21
C ILE A 93 5.81 -4.53 20.37
N LYS A 94 5.36 -5.51 19.58
CA LYS A 94 6.20 -6.37 18.74
C LYS A 94 6.94 -5.59 17.64
N GLY A 95 6.31 -4.52 17.15
CA GLY A 95 6.81 -3.64 16.11
C GLY A 95 5.71 -2.76 15.55
N ILE A 96 5.99 -2.11 14.44
CA ILE A 96 5.01 -1.29 13.72
C ILE A 96 4.82 -1.78 12.28
N ILE A 97 3.57 -1.90 11.87
CA ILE A 97 3.17 -2.24 10.50
C ILE A 97 2.84 -0.94 9.77
N ILE A 98 3.54 -0.68 8.68
CA ILE A 98 3.16 0.38 7.74
C ILE A 98 2.17 -0.23 6.76
N MET A 99 0.90 0.17 6.85
CA MET A 99 -0.18 -0.37 6.03
C MET A 99 -0.45 0.53 4.82
N LEU A 100 -0.09 0.03 3.64
CA LEU A 100 -0.28 0.69 2.37
C LEU A 100 -1.59 0.19 1.75
N ARG A 101 -2.63 1.04 1.82
CA ARG A 101 -3.99 0.70 1.38
C ARG A 101 -4.13 0.53 -0.13
N GLY A 102 -5.13 -0.22 -0.55
CA GLY A 102 -5.60 -0.27 -1.92
C GLY A 102 -6.26 1.05 -2.40
N HIS A 103 -6.72 1.05 -3.65
CA HIS A 103 -7.45 2.19 -4.20
C HIS A 103 -8.70 2.51 -3.38
N GLN A 104 -8.92 3.80 -3.14
CA GLN A 104 -10.14 4.33 -2.53
C GLN A 104 -10.66 5.47 -3.40
N ARG A 105 -11.97 5.64 -3.43
CA ARG A 105 -12.56 6.85 -4.03
C ARG A 105 -12.34 8.02 -3.08
N PRO A 106 -11.97 9.22 -3.59
CA PRO A 106 -11.82 10.41 -2.73
C PRO A 106 -13.12 10.75 -1.99
N ASP A 107 -14.26 10.63 -2.67
CA ASP A 107 -15.58 10.88 -2.09
C ASP A 107 -15.88 9.88 -0.96
N GLY A 108 -16.17 10.39 0.23
CA GLY A 108 -16.44 9.58 1.42
C GLY A 108 -15.19 8.91 1.99
N TYR A 109 -13.98 9.37 1.64
CA TYR A 109 -12.74 8.93 2.27
C TYR A 109 -12.62 9.51 3.69
N TYR A 110 -12.12 8.71 4.60
CA TYR A 110 -11.71 9.13 5.95
C TYR A 110 -10.36 8.50 6.29
N THR A 111 -9.60 9.17 7.14
CA THR A 111 -8.24 8.77 7.53
C THR A 111 -8.19 7.32 8.03
N GLY A 112 -7.33 6.51 7.40
CA GLY A 112 -7.15 5.08 7.68
C GLY A 112 -8.15 4.15 7.01
N LYS A 113 -9.07 4.66 6.16
CA LYS A 113 -10.00 3.83 5.38
C LYS A 113 -9.27 2.80 4.52
N GLY A 114 -9.78 1.57 4.55
CA GLY A 114 -9.21 0.43 3.80
C GLY A 114 -8.12 -0.34 4.53
N THR A 115 -7.76 0.08 5.76
CA THR A 115 -6.80 -0.64 6.61
C THR A 115 -7.37 -1.05 7.96
N GLU A 116 -8.49 -0.46 8.37
CA GLU A 116 -9.01 -0.57 9.73
C GLU A 116 -9.42 -1.99 10.15
N ASN A 117 -9.95 -2.80 9.23
CA ASN A 117 -10.39 -4.14 9.59
C ASN A 117 -9.22 -5.11 9.82
N PRO A 118 -8.24 -5.27 8.91
CA PRO A 118 -7.07 -6.07 9.22
C PRO A 118 -6.24 -5.47 10.38
N ALA A 119 -6.16 -4.14 10.52
CA ALA A 119 -5.46 -3.49 11.60
C ALA A 119 -5.98 -3.91 12.99
N LYS A 120 -7.30 -4.10 13.17
CA LYS A 120 -7.87 -4.57 14.45
C LYS A 120 -7.24 -5.90 14.91
N VAL A 121 -7.11 -6.86 14.00
CA VAL A 121 -6.52 -8.15 14.32
C VAL A 121 -5.03 -8.02 14.62
N TYR A 122 -4.29 -7.22 13.86
CA TYR A 122 -2.86 -7.01 14.14
C TYR A 122 -2.62 -6.31 15.49
N LEU A 123 -3.51 -5.40 15.89
CA LEU A 123 -3.47 -4.77 17.21
C LEU A 123 -3.72 -5.81 18.33
N GLU A 124 -4.69 -6.72 18.17
CA GLU A 124 -4.93 -7.84 19.09
C GLU A 124 -3.70 -8.74 19.23
N LEU A 125 -2.95 -8.90 18.13
CA LEU A 125 -1.70 -9.67 18.08
C LEU A 125 -0.48 -8.88 18.59
N GLY A 126 -0.63 -7.66 19.09
CA GLY A 126 0.40 -6.86 19.75
C GLY A 126 1.25 -6.00 18.81
N TRP A 127 0.78 -5.73 17.61
CA TRP A 127 1.44 -4.84 16.64
C TRP A 127 0.84 -3.43 16.68
N ALA A 128 1.68 -2.40 16.62
CA ALA A 128 1.22 -1.05 16.27
C ALA A 128 1.01 -0.95 14.75
N VAL A 129 0.14 -0.04 14.34
CA VAL A 129 -0.18 0.18 12.92
C VAL A 129 -0.10 1.65 12.58
N ILE A 130 0.58 1.99 11.49
CA ILE A 130 0.53 3.31 10.87
C ILE A 130 0.11 3.16 9.40
N ALA A 131 -0.90 3.94 8.99
CA ALA A 131 -1.44 3.89 7.63
C ALA A 131 -1.48 5.30 7.04
N PRO A 132 -0.60 5.64 6.08
CA PRO A 132 -0.66 6.93 5.38
C PRO A 132 -1.91 7.01 4.51
N ASP A 133 -2.55 8.17 4.47
CA ASP A 133 -3.68 8.44 3.57
C ASP A 133 -3.21 8.62 2.13
N PHE A 134 -1.93 8.95 1.94
CA PHE A 134 -1.31 9.44 0.70
C PHE A 134 -1.82 10.83 0.27
N LEU A 135 -1.10 11.45 -0.67
CA LEU A 135 -1.47 12.76 -1.21
C LEU A 135 -2.83 12.70 -1.91
N GLY A 136 -3.63 13.75 -1.75
CA GLY A 136 -4.99 13.86 -2.28
C GLY A 136 -6.08 13.20 -1.42
N TYR A 137 -5.73 12.64 -0.24
CA TYR A 137 -6.67 11.97 0.65
C TYR A 137 -6.58 12.47 2.10
N GLY A 138 -7.68 12.36 2.84
CA GLY A 138 -7.75 12.81 4.22
C GLY A 138 -7.46 14.30 4.36
N SER A 139 -6.53 14.66 5.24
CA SER A 139 -6.01 16.03 5.37
C SER A 139 -4.63 16.21 4.72
N SER A 140 -4.23 15.31 3.82
CA SER A 140 -3.01 15.46 3.04
C SER A 140 -3.12 16.59 2.03
N SER A 141 -1.96 17.14 1.65
CA SER A 141 -1.85 18.06 0.51
C SER A 141 -2.41 17.42 -0.76
N PRO A 142 -2.89 18.20 -1.73
CA PRO A 142 -3.32 17.70 -3.03
C PRO A 142 -2.24 16.85 -3.72
N THR A 143 -2.66 15.88 -4.53
CA THR A 143 -1.75 15.11 -5.38
C THR A 143 -1.10 16.03 -6.40
N PRO A 144 0.24 16.04 -6.54
CA PRO A 144 0.91 16.82 -7.60
C PRO A 144 0.48 16.35 -8.99
N ALA A 145 0.57 17.27 -9.97
CA ALA A 145 0.41 16.91 -11.37
C ALA A 145 1.71 16.26 -11.91
N PRO A 146 1.60 15.32 -12.86
CA PRO A 146 0.36 14.73 -13.35
C PRO A 146 -0.15 13.61 -12.41
N SER A 147 -1.45 13.57 -12.20
CA SER A 147 -2.08 12.65 -11.23
C SER A 147 -1.87 11.16 -11.53
N PHE A 148 -1.55 10.79 -12.76
CA PHE A 148 -1.26 9.40 -13.12
C PHE A 148 0.07 8.88 -12.52
N MET A 149 0.92 9.77 -11.98
CA MET A 149 2.14 9.42 -11.25
C MET A 149 1.88 9.12 -9.77
N HIS A 150 0.64 9.09 -9.33
CA HIS A 150 0.22 8.92 -7.94
C HIS A 150 0.94 7.75 -7.21
N GLN A 151 1.12 6.58 -7.86
CA GLN A 151 1.80 5.44 -7.23
C GLN A 151 3.28 5.72 -6.95
N PHE A 152 3.94 6.55 -7.76
CA PHE A 152 5.34 6.94 -7.54
C PHE A 152 5.46 7.96 -6.40
N TYR A 153 4.54 8.94 -6.31
CA TYR A 153 4.46 9.85 -5.17
C TYR A 153 4.15 9.09 -3.88
N SER A 154 3.23 8.14 -3.92
CA SER A 154 2.91 7.27 -2.78
C SER A 154 4.09 6.41 -2.36
N THR A 155 4.95 6.00 -3.30
CA THR A 155 6.19 5.28 -3.00
C THR A 155 7.16 6.17 -2.22
N ILE A 156 7.34 7.44 -2.61
CA ILE A 156 8.17 8.38 -1.84
C ILE A 156 7.60 8.57 -0.44
N ASN A 157 6.27 8.76 -0.31
CA ASN A 157 5.63 8.88 1.00
C ASN A 157 5.89 7.65 1.89
N ALA A 158 5.84 6.44 1.33
CA ALA A 158 6.10 5.19 2.05
C ALA A 158 7.56 5.08 2.50
N VAL A 159 8.54 5.44 1.64
CA VAL A 159 9.96 5.41 1.96
C VAL A 159 10.31 6.43 3.03
N GLU A 160 9.83 7.68 2.91
CA GLU A 160 10.09 8.75 3.87
C GLU A 160 9.43 8.47 5.22
N LEU A 161 8.22 7.89 5.24
CA LEU A 161 7.58 7.42 6.47
C LEU A 161 8.39 6.27 7.13
N TYR A 162 8.81 5.27 6.34
CA TYR A 162 9.61 4.15 6.84
C TYR A 162 10.93 4.64 7.47
N ASN A 163 11.61 5.58 6.83
CA ASN A 163 12.84 6.19 7.34
C ASN A 163 12.57 7.01 8.60
N SER A 164 11.46 7.77 8.66
CA SER A 164 11.06 8.55 9.84
C SER A 164 10.77 7.67 11.06
N LEU A 165 10.36 6.42 10.83
CA LEU A 165 10.12 5.43 11.90
C LEU A 165 11.38 4.68 12.34
N GLU A 166 12.56 4.95 11.77
CA GLU A 166 13.82 4.36 12.23
C GLU A 166 14.23 4.90 13.60
N GLN A 167 14.11 6.21 13.76
CA GLN A 167 14.24 6.93 15.02
C GLN A 167 13.02 7.86 15.15
N PRO A 168 11.86 7.34 15.58
CA PRO A 168 10.62 8.07 15.49
C PRO A 168 10.61 9.29 16.41
N ASN A 169 10.32 10.45 15.84
CA ASN A 169 10.09 11.69 16.57
C ASN A 169 8.58 12.00 16.56
N PHE A 170 7.86 11.47 17.57
CA PHE A 170 6.44 11.76 17.74
C PHE A 170 6.24 13.06 18.50
N GLN A 171 5.49 13.98 17.92
CA GLN A 171 5.17 15.29 18.50
C GLN A 171 3.65 15.44 18.64
N TYR A 172 3.19 15.94 19.78
CA TYR A 172 1.77 16.20 19.97
C TYR A 172 1.43 17.64 19.59
N SER A 173 0.41 17.80 18.76
CA SER A 173 -0.19 19.13 18.55
C SER A 173 -0.88 19.62 19.83
N ALA A 174 -1.12 20.93 19.92
CA ALA A 174 -1.84 21.53 21.05
C ALA A 174 -3.30 21.02 21.18
N ALA A 175 -3.86 20.47 20.11
CA ALA A 175 -5.23 19.95 20.10
C ALA A 175 -5.39 18.60 20.83
N VAL A 176 -4.28 17.91 21.19
CA VAL A 176 -4.34 16.63 21.91
C VAL A 176 -4.25 16.91 23.41
N ALA A 177 -5.34 16.62 24.14
CA ALA A 177 -5.39 16.76 25.57
C ALA A 177 -4.30 15.92 26.28
N GLN A 178 -3.74 16.40 27.38
CA GLN A 178 -2.68 15.69 28.11
C GLN A 178 -3.10 14.28 28.54
N ALA A 179 -4.35 14.08 28.95
CA ALA A 179 -4.91 12.79 29.36
C ALA A 179 -4.99 11.74 28.20
N ASP A 180 -4.90 12.20 26.96
CA ASP A 180 -4.96 11.36 25.77
C ASP A 180 -3.57 11.09 25.17
N ARG A 181 -2.52 11.66 25.75
CA ARG A 181 -1.14 11.41 25.34
C ARG A 181 -0.64 10.09 25.89
N ILE A 182 0.10 9.37 25.07
CA ILE A 182 0.79 8.14 25.47
C ILE A 182 2.30 8.31 25.26
N VAL A 183 3.09 7.54 25.98
CA VAL A 183 4.53 7.45 25.72
C VAL A 183 4.73 6.46 24.57
N PHE A 184 5.41 6.90 23.53
CA PHE A 184 5.82 6.03 22.42
C PHE A 184 7.17 5.38 22.73
N PRO A 185 7.45 4.17 22.19
CA PRO A 185 8.79 3.60 22.29
C PRO A 185 9.79 4.50 21.55
N ALA A 186 11.01 4.59 22.07
CA ALA A 186 12.10 5.32 21.41
C ALA A 186 12.45 4.75 20.03
N ALA A 187 12.22 3.44 19.82
CA ALA A 187 12.30 2.77 18.54
C ALA A 187 11.37 1.56 18.52
N PHE A 188 10.89 1.21 17.34
CA PHE A 188 10.16 -0.04 17.14
C PHE A 188 11.15 -1.18 16.84
N LYS A 189 11.01 -2.31 17.54
CA LYS A 189 11.86 -3.50 17.37
C LYS A 189 11.86 -4.00 15.93
N LYS A 190 10.70 -3.95 15.27
CA LYS A 190 10.51 -4.33 13.86
C LYS A 190 9.67 -3.27 13.15
N ARG A 191 10.03 -2.97 11.92
CA ARG A 191 9.24 -2.15 10.98
C ARG A 191 8.95 -3.01 9.77
N VAL A 192 7.68 -3.30 9.54
CA VAL A 192 7.24 -4.22 8.49
C VAL A 192 6.21 -3.55 7.60
N ILE A 193 6.07 -4.06 6.41
CA ILE A 193 5.13 -3.52 5.41
C ILE A 193 3.97 -4.49 5.22
N TRP A 194 2.78 -3.94 5.10
CA TRP A 194 1.61 -4.60 4.55
C TRP A 194 1.09 -3.77 3.37
N GLY A 195 0.87 -4.40 2.23
CA GLY A 195 0.36 -3.72 1.03
C GLY A 195 -0.77 -4.49 0.38
N HIS A 196 -1.89 -3.82 0.11
CA HIS A 196 -3.04 -4.41 -0.58
C HIS A 196 -3.29 -3.71 -1.91
N SER A 197 -3.50 -4.49 -2.99
CA SER A 197 -3.90 -3.94 -4.30
C SER A 197 -2.91 -2.87 -4.79
N ASN A 198 -3.33 -1.62 -5.04
CA ASN A 198 -2.46 -0.48 -5.33
C ASN A 198 -1.41 -0.23 -4.24
N GLY A 199 -1.76 -0.42 -2.96
CA GLY A 199 -0.78 -0.34 -1.87
C GLY A 199 0.27 -1.43 -1.95
N GLY A 200 -0.07 -2.60 -2.51
CA GLY A 200 0.88 -3.65 -2.86
C GLY A 200 1.84 -3.22 -3.97
N GLN A 201 1.38 -2.48 -4.99
CA GLN A 201 2.27 -1.87 -5.99
C GLN A 201 3.25 -0.89 -5.36
N VAL A 202 2.76 -0.01 -4.48
CA VAL A 202 3.61 0.93 -3.73
C VAL A 202 4.64 0.18 -2.89
N ALA A 203 4.25 -0.91 -2.21
CA ALA A 203 5.16 -1.75 -1.45
C ALA A 203 6.24 -2.40 -2.32
N LEU A 204 5.88 -2.89 -3.50
CA LEU A 204 6.85 -3.47 -4.44
C LEU A 204 7.83 -2.42 -4.97
N HIS A 205 7.36 -1.23 -5.34
CA HIS A 205 8.23 -0.11 -5.70
C HIS A 205 9.15 0.29 -4.53
N PHE A 206 8.60 0.38 -3.32
CA PHE A 206 9.37 0.64 -2.09
C PHE A 206 10.52 -0.35 -1.92
N LEU A 207 10.28 -1.65 -2.11
CA LEU A 207 11.31 -2.69 -1.98
C LEU A 207 12.45 -2.54 -2.98
N THR A 208 12.18 -2.03 -4.19
CA THR A 208 13.24 -1.78 -5.18
C THR A 208 14.11 -0.56 -4.84
N ILE A 209 13.68 0.29 -3.90
CA ILE A 209 14.30 1.57 -3.59
C ILE A 209 15.04 1.55 -2.25
N ILE A 210 14.45 0.89 -1.22
CA ILE A 210 14.94 1.02 0.16
C ILE A 210 16.32 0.42 0.40
N GLN A 211 16.78 -0.50 -0.46
CA GLN A 211 18.10 -1.17 -0.40
C GLN A 211 18.47 -1.73 0.98
N LYS A 212 17.49 -2.02 1.80
CA LYS A 212 17.58 -2.70 3.10
C LYS A 212 16.65 -3.89 3.10
N PRO A 213 16.98 -5.01 3.76
CA PRO A 213 16.05 -6.13 3.88
C PRO A 213 14.83 -5.73 4.70
N VAL A 214 13.63 -5.97 4.14
CA VAL A 214 12.36 -5.66 4.79
C VAL A 214 11.43 -6.87 4.69
N THR A 215 10.73 -7.17 5.79
CA THR A 215 9.68 -8.20 5.77
C THR A 215 8.36 -7.57 5.36
N THR A 216 7.78 -8.08 4.28
CA THR A 216 6.61 -7.48 3.61
C THR A 216 5.54 -8.54 3.38
N VAL A 217 4.29 -8.21 3.66
CA VAL A 217 3.11 -8.99 3.31
C VAL A 217 2.34 -8.25 2.22
N LEU A 218 1.94 -8.95 1.18
CA LEU A 218 1.26 -8.40 0.01
C LEU A 218 -0.04 -9.16 -0.25
N TRP A 219 -1.17 -8.46 -0.15
CA TRP A 219 -2.48 -8.99 -0.49
C TRP A 219 -2.88 -8.54 -1.88
N ALA A 220 -3.00 -9.48 -2.82
CA ALA A 220 -3.42 -9.22 -4.20
C ALA A 220 -2.78 -7.95 -4.81
N PRO A 221 -1.44 -7.82 -4.80
CA PRO A 221 -0.76 -6.59 -5.20
C PRO A 221 -0.90 -6.35 -6.70
N VAL A 222 -1.04 -5.09 -7.11
CA VAL A 222 -0.90 -4.71 -8.52
C VAL A 222 0.58 -4.82 -8.90
N CYS A 223 0.97 -5.96 -9.47
CA CYS A 223 2.34 -6.29 -9.83
C CYS A 223 2.52 -6.44 -11.35
N ILE A 224 1.86 -5.61 -12.13
CA ILE A 224 2.10 -5.42 -13.55
C ILE A 224 2.92 -4.14 -13.78
N ALA A 225 3.66 -4.09 -14.88
CA ALA A 225 4.46 -2.92 -15.22
C ALA A 225 3.61 -1.66 -15.42
N PHE A 226 4.12 -0.49 -15.05
CA PHE A 226 3.62 0.78 -15.53
C PHE A 226 4.23 1.03 -16.93
N PRO A 227 3.47 1.54 -17.92
CA PRO A 227 2.14 2.15 -17.82
C PRO A 227 0.95 1.17 -17.98
N ASP A 228 1.18 -0.13 -18.13
CA ASP A 228 0.11 -1.10 -18.40
C ASP A 228 -0.91 -1.15 -17.23
N SER A 229 -0.45 -1.00 -15.99
CA SER A 229 -1.33 -0.90 -14.82
C SER A 229 -2.29 0.29 -14.92
N ALA A 230 -1.81 1.47 -15.31
CA ALA A 230 -2.63 2.65 -15.51
C ALA A 230 -3.59 2.49 -16.70
N GLY A 231 -3.16 1.82 -17.75
CA GLY A 231 -3.98 1.44 -18.90
C GLY A 231 -5.13 0.52 -18.51
N HIS A 232 -4.87 -0.49 -17.68
CA HIS A 232 -5.86 -1.43 -17.19
C HIS A 232 -6.92 -0.75 -16.28
N TYR A 233 -6.48 0.14 -15.36
CA TYR A 233 -7.36 0.79 -14.38
C TYR A 233 -7.91 2.14 -14.83
N GLY A 234 -8.26 2.31 -16.10
CA GLY A 234 -9.12 3.39 -16.59
C GLY A 234 -8.53 4.37 -17.59
N ARG A 235 -7.20 4.33 -17.86
CA ARG A 235 -6.63 5.17 -18.92
C ARG A 235 -6.73 4.55 -20.31
N GLY A 236 -6.88 3.24 -20.39
CA GLY A 236 -6.99 2.47 -21.63
C GLY A 236 -5.64 2.12 -22.26
N ALA A 237 -5.66 1.09 -23.12
CA ALA A 237 -4.46 0.58 -23.79
C ALA A 237 -3.79 1.63 -24.68
N ALA A 238 -4.56 2.41 -25.44
CA ALA A 238 -4.04 3.45 -26.32
C ALA A 238 -3.20 4.50 -25.57
N TRP A 239 -3.61 4.87 -24.35
CA TRP A 239 -2.81 5.75 -23.51
C TRP A 239 -1.50 5.09 -23.07
N ALA A 240 -1.55 3.83 -22.67
CA ALA A 240 -0.36 3.08 -22.27
C ALA A 240 0.64 2.94 -23.44
N ASP A 241 0.13 2.69 -24.64
CA ASP A 241 0.95 2.60 -25.86
C ASP A 241 1.56 3.97 -26.23
N GLN A 242 0.80 5.06 -26.06
CA GLN A 242 1.36 6.41 -26.27
C GLN A 242 2.43 6.73 -25.24
N PHE A 243 2.21 6.40 -23.96
CA PHE A 243 3.22 6.57 -22.91
C PHE A 243 4.53 5.84 -23.25
N LYS A 244 4.45 4.61 -23.78
CA LYS A 244 5.63 3.83 -24.20
C LYS A 244 6.39 4.43 -25.39
N LYS A 245 5.73 5.27 -26.22
CA LYS A 245 6.37 6.04 -27.29
C LYS A 245 7.07 7.28 -26.75
N ASP A 246 6.48 7.93 -25.76
CA ASP A 246 6.97 9.22 -25.21
C ASP A 246 8.05 9.03 -24.15
N TYR A 247 8.01 7.90 -23.42
CA TYR A 247 8.89 7.60 -22.30
C TYR A 247 9.46 6.18 -22.37
N THR A 248 10.65 5.99 -21.79
CA THR A 248 11.26 4.66 -21.65
C THR A 248 10.50 3.85 -20.59
N ALA A 249 9.57 3.01 -20.99
CA ALA A 249 8.72 2.23 -20.08
C ALA A 249 9.52 1.40 -19.05
N ALA A 250 10.72 0.93 -19.39
CA ALA A 250 11.60 0.23 -18.48
C ALA A 250 11.97 1.07 -17.23
N ASP A 251 12.06 2.41 -17.37
CA ASP A 251 12.40 3.30 -16.27
C ASP A 251 11.29 3.38 -15.19
N TYR A 252 10.08 2.89 -15.51
CA TYR A 252 8.91 2.88 -14.63
C TYR A 252 8.48 1.47 -14.19
N SER A 253 9.13 0.44 -14.73
CA SER A 253 8.73 -0.95 -14.51
C SER A 253 9.39 -1.54 -13.27
N LEU A 254 8.58 -2.07 -12.35
CA LEU A 254 9.02 -2.91 -11.26
C LEU A 254 9.99 -4.02 -11.71
N PHE A 255 9.69 -4.66 -12.86
CA PHE A 255 10.48 -5.79 -13.35
C PHE A 255 11.90 -5.40 -13.77
N THR A 256 12.12 -4.15 -14.14
CA THR A 256 13.47 -3.64 -14.45
C THR A 256 14.34 -3.54 -13.21
N TYR A 257 13.74 -3.28 -12.04
CA TYR A 257 14.44 -3.00 -10.80
C TYR A 257 14.31 -4.11 -9.74
N ILE A 258 13.87 -5.29 -10.12
CA ILE A 258 13.73 -6.41 -9.19
C ILE A 258 15.09 -6.84 -8.60
N ASP A 259 16.18 -6.62 -9.32
CA ASP A 259 17.56 -6.83 -8.89
C ASP A 259 18.00 -5.89 -7.76
N LYS A 260 17.30 -4.75 -7.57
CA LYS A 260 17.54 -3.75 -6.53
C LYS A 260 16.89 -4.12 -5.19
N ILE A 261 15.96 -5.07 -5.16
CA ILE A 261 15.43 -5.59 -3.90
C ILE A 261 16.60 -6.15 -3.07
N ALA A 262 16.74 -5.71 -1.83
CA ALA A 262 17.88 -6.08 -0.99
C ALA A 262 17.93 -7.58 -0.71
N ASP A 263 19.15 -8.11 -0.61
CA ASP A 263 19.39 -9.49 -0.20
C ASP A 263 18.79 -9.74 1.20
N GLY A 264 18.14 -10.90 1.39
CA GLY A 264 17.47 -11.22 2.65
C GLY A 264 16.08 -10.56 2.83
N THR A 265 15.59 -9.79 1.86
CA THR A 265 14.19 -9.33 1.86
C THR A 265 13.25 -10.54 1.87
N ARG A 266 12.22 -10.47 2.73
CA ARG A 266 11.21 -11.53 2.87
C ARG A 266 9.85 -11.00 2.41
N ILE A 267 9.21 -11.75 1.52
CA ILE A 267 7.91 -11.39 0.94
C ILE A 267 6.95 -12.55 1.14
N LEU A 268 5.80 -12.30 1.77
CA LEU A 268 4.64 -13.17 1.74
C LEU A 268 3.64 -12.57 0.74
N LEU A 269 3.43 -13.26 -0.37
CA LEU A 269 2.53 -12.87 -1.43
C LEU A 269 1.27 -13.72 -1.35
N GLU A 270 0.12 -13.11 -1.23
CA GLU A 270 -1.16 -13.77 -1.03
C GLU A 270 -2.17 -13.34 -2.09
N GLN A 271 -2.79 -14.31 -2.76
CA GLN A 271 -3.66 -14.09 -3.92
C GLN A 271 -4.91 -14.96 -3.85
N GLY A 272 -6.07 -14.37 -4.09
CA GLY A 272 -7.30 -15.12 -4.36
C GLY A 272 -7.36 -15.59 -5.82
N ASP A 273 -7.75 -16.84 -6.07
CA ASP A 273 -7.88 -17.37 -7.44
C ASP A 273 -9.12 -16.85 -8.18
N LYS A 274 -10.09 -16.25 -7.45
CA LYS A 274 -11.29 -15.58 -7.98
C LYS A 274 -11.21 -14.06 -7.88
N ASP A 275 -10.00 -13.53 -7.78
CA ASP A 275 -9.79 -12.08 -7.82
C ASP A 275 -10.11 -11.53 -9.22
N THR A 276 -11.13 -10.68 -9.30
CA THR A 276 -11.55 -10.01 -10.54
C THR A 276 -10.93 -8.63 -10.70
N SER A 277 -10.27 -8.10 -9.67
CA SER A 277 -9.65 -6.78 -9.68
C SER A 277 -8.18 -6.82 -10.05
N VAL A 278 -7.44 -7.79 -9.51
CA VAL A 278 -6.03 -8.06 -9.85
C VAL A 278 -5.92 -9.50 -10.36
N PRO A 279 -5.75 -9.69 -11.67
CA PRO A 279 -5.62 -11.03 -12.25
C PRO A 279 -4.47 -11.82 -11.60
N LYS A 280 -4.75 -13.06 -11.20
CA LYS A 280 -3.75 -13.97 -10.61
C LYS A 280 -2.52 -14.13 -11.52
N ALA A 281 -2.69 -14.04 -12.82
CA ALA A 281 -1.59 -14.12 -13.78
C ALA A 281 -0.49 -13.06 -13.53
N TRP A 282 -0.82 -11.91 -12.92
CA TRP A 282 0.17 -10.89 -12.60
C TRP A 282 1.04 -11.30 -11.41
N THR A 283 0.45 -11.86 -10.37
CA THR A 283 1.19 -12.38 -9.21
C THR A 283 2.01 -13.61 -9.58
N ASP A 284 1.49 -14.47 -10.47
CA ASP A 284 2.26 -15.59 -11.05
C ASP A 284 3.50 -15.11 -11.84
N ALA A 285 3.33 -14.05 -12.64
CA ALA A 285 4.44 -13.46 -13.39
C ALA A 285 5.49 -12.83 -12.47
N PHE A 286 5.05 -12.15 -11.42
CA PHE A 286 5.96 -11.58 -10.41
C PHE A 286 6.73 -12.68 -9.67
N SER A 287 6.07 -13.75 -9.23
CA SER A 287 6.73 -14.89 -8.60
C SER A 287 7.81 -15.49 -9.48
N LYS A 288 7.50 -15.75 -10.76
CA LYS A 288 8.48 -16.25 -11.73
C LYS A 288 9.66 -15.29 -11.95
N ALA A 289 9.41 -13.98 -11.92
CA ALA A 289 10.47 -13.00 -12.05
C ALA A 289 11.41 -12.98 -10.83
N VAL A 290 10.88 -13.17 -9.62
CA VAL A 290 11.69 -13.33 -8.39
C VAL A 290 12.52 -14.61 -8.46
N ASP A 291 11.94 -15.73 -8.92
CA ASP A 291 12.68 -16.99 -9.07
C ASP A 291 13.84 -16.84 -10.07
N ALA A 292 13.59 -16.20 -11.22
CA ALA A 292 14.62 -15.92 -12.20
C ALA A 292 15.73 -15.01 -11.65
N GLU A 293 15.37 -14.01 -10.85
CA GLU A 293 16.35 -13.15 -10.18
C GLU A 293 17.14 -13.92 -9.13
N ASN A 294 16.50 -14.78 -8.34
CA ASN A 294 17.18 -15.62 -7.36
C ASN A 294 18.20 -16.57 -7.98
N LEU A 295 17.94 -17.08 -9.18
CA LEU A 295 18.94 -17.89 -9.94
C LEU A 295 20.16 -17.04 -10.37
N ARG A 296 19.94 -15.75 -10.75
CA ARG A 296 21.06 -14.84 -11.06
C ARG A 296 21.87 -14.51 -9.81
N ARG A 297 21.19 -14.25 -8.67
CA ARG A 297 21.83 -13.99 -7.38
C ARG A 297 22.68 -15.14 -6.91
N GLU A 298 22.17 -16.35 -7.00
CA GLU A 298 22.89 -17.57 -6.64
C GLU A 298 24.21 -17.71 -7.45
N LYS A 299 24.13 -17.50 -8.78
CA LYS A 299 25.32 -17.50 -9.64
C LYS A 299 26.31 -16.38 -9.30
N ALA A 300 25.83 -15.27 -8.75
CA ALA A 300 26.65 -14.13 -8.34
C ALA A 300 27.10 -14.18 -6.86
N GLY A 301 26.77 -15.26 -6.13
CA GLY A 301 27.09 -15.39 -4.70
C GLY A 301 26.33 -14.42 -3.81
N ARG A 302 25.17 -13.93 -4.25
CA ARG A 302 24.31 -12.98 -3.50
C ARG A 302 23.23 -13.69 -2.70
N GLY A 303 22.72 -13.03 -1.66
CA GLY A 303 21.55 -13.49 -0.90
C GLY A 303 20.26 -13.47 -1.73
N LYS A 304 19.38 -14.44 -1.47
CA LYS A 304 18.09 -14.57 -2.18
C LYS A 304 17.04 -13.62 -1.60
N ILE A 305 16.04 -13.28 -2.43
CA ILE A 305 14.75 -12.75 -2.01
C ILE A 305 13.93 -13.96 -1.53
N ALA A 306 13.53 -13.98 -0.26
CA ALA A 306 12.72 -15.06 0.30
C ALA A 306 11.24 -14.79 -0.02
N LEU A 307 10.77 -15.26 -1.17
CA LEU A 307 9.37 -15.18 -1.56
C LEU A 307 8.61 -16.43 -1.16
N ARG A 308 7.53 -16.25 -0.40
CA ARG A 308 6.50 -17.25 -0.15
C ARG A 308 5.23 -16.81 -0.85
N TYR A 309 4.72 -17.63 -1.77
CA TYR A 309 3.51 -17.33 -2.54
C TYR A 309 2.38 -18.29 -2.15
N GLU A 310 1.27 -17.74 -1.68
CA GLU A 310 0.07 -18.46 -1.26
C GLU A 310 -1.12 -18.09 -2.15
N VAL A 311 -1.81 -19.11 -2.66
CA VAL A 311 -3.03 -18.93 -3.46
C VAL A 311 -4.20 -19.55 -2.73
N TYR A 312 -5.28 -18.80 -2.59
CA TYR A 312 -6.50 -19.21 -1.87
C TYR A 312 -7.60 -19.55 -2.86
N ALA A 313 -8.05 -20.81 -2.81
CA ALA A 313 -9.12 -21.30 -3.68
C ALA A 313 -10.45 -20.57 -3.40
N ASN A 314 -11.11 -20.10 -4.47
CA ASN A 314 -12.36 -19.34 -4.41
C ASN A 314 -12.31 -18.02 -3.61
N ALA A 315 -11.13 -17.52 -3.26
CA ALA A 315 -11.00 -16.23 -2.59
C ALA A 315 -11.07 -15.08 -3.60
N ASN A 316 -11.69 -13.99 -3.16
CA ASN A 316 -11.80 -12.74 -3.92
C ASN A 316 -10.58 -11.83 -3.68
N HIS A 317 -10.63 -10.60 -4.24
CA HIS A 317 -9.60 -9.57 -4.11
C HIS A 317 -9.20 -9.21 -2.67
N ASN A 318 -10.12 -9.38 -1.71
CA ASN A 318 -9.88 -9.13 -0.29
C ASN A 318 -9.57 -10.42 0.50
N LEU A 319 -9.20 -11.51 -0.18
CA LEU A 319 -8.90 -12.81 0.40
C LEU A 319 -10.03 -13.43 1.25
N ASN A 320 -11.28 -12.99 1.04
CA ASN A 320 -12.44 -13.64 1.67
C ASN A 320 -12.71 -15.00 0.99
N PRO A 321 -13.01 -16.04 1.78
CA PRO A 321 -13.35 -16.01 3.22
C PRO A 321 -12.19 -16.36 4.17
N TYR A 322 -10.93 -16.21 3.78
CA TYR A 322 -9.75 -16.76 4.46
C TYR A 322 -9.13 -15.88 5.57
N TRP A 323 -9.75 -14.79 5.99
CA TRP A 323 -9.18 -13.86 6.98
C TRP A 323 -8.75 -14.52 8.29
N LYS A 324 -9.49 -15.52 8.75
CA LYS A 324 -9.12 -16.29 9.96
C LYS A 324 -7.80 -17.07 9.82
N THR A 325 -7.37 -17.36 8.59
CA THR A 325 -6.10 -18.04 8.28
C THR A 325 -5.02 -17.02 7.92
N VAL A 326 -5.36 -16.05 7.09
CA VAL A 326 -4.45 -15.06 6.51
C VAL A 326 -3.86 -14.15 7.61
N LEU A 327 -4.69 -13.50 8.42
CA LEU A 327 -4.24 -12.49 9.38
C LEU A 327 -3.27 -13.04 10.45
N PRO A 328 -3.51 -14.22 11.08
CA PRO A 328 -2.52 -14.84 11.95
C PRO A 328 -1.24 -15.26 11.23
N ARG A 329 -1.33 -15.70 9.95
CA ARG A 329 -0.17 -16.06 9.13
C ARG A 329 0.70 -14.85 8.84
N ASP A 330 0.11 -13.71 8.52
CA ASP A 330 0.82 -12.45 8.30
C ASP A 330 1.65 -12.07 9.54
N ALA A 331 1.01 -12.08 10.71
CA ALA A 331 1.68 -11.76 11.96
C ALA A 331 2.82 -12.74 12.25
N ALA A 332 2.59 -14.04 12.09
CA ALA A 332 3.61 -15.07 12.27
C ALA A 332 4.78 -14.90 11.27
N PHE A 333 4.48 -14.49 10.02
CA PHE A 333 5.50 -14.22 9.02
C PHE A 333 6.41 -13.04 9.40
N TRP A 334 5.85 -11.97 9.99
CA TRP A 334 6.64 -10.85 10.51
C TRP A 334 7.43 -11.20 11.77
N GLU A 335 6.93 -12.11 12.59
CA GLU A 335 7.59 -12.54 13.83
C GLU A 335 8.78 -13.46 13.57
N ALA A 336 8.70 -14.31 12.57
CA ALA A 336 9.79 -15.20 12.21
C ALA A 336 11.06 -14.39 11.86
N ASN A 337 12.22 -14.91 12.28
CA ASN A 337 13.54 -14.31 12.06
C ASN A 337 14.09 -14.64 10.68
#